data_2318ad9d2cbdc0e7da6de01394d086a5
#
_entry.id   2318ad9d2cbdc0e7da6de01394d086a5
#
_cell.length_a   1.000
_cell.length_b   1.000
_cell.length_c   1.000
_cell.angle_alpha   90.00
_cell.angle_beta   90.00
_cell.angle_gamma   90.00
#
_symmetry.space_group_name_H-M   'P 1'
#
loop_
_entity.id
_entity.type
_entity.pdbx_description
1 polymer ?
#
loop_
_entity_poly.entity_id
_entity_poly.type
_entity_poly.pdbx_seq_one_letter_code
_entity_poly.pdbx_strand_id
1 'polypeptide(L)'
;MAFGVRNFENLLVGLREMHRVLKPNGQILILEFSTPRNPLIRFLYNTYMRGIAPALARLFGTDHQAYTYLNRSTNAFPDREKFIVLLKEAGYAAPSFQPLTFGICCIYTASK
;
A
#
# COMPACT_ATOMS: atom_id res chain seq x y z
N MET A 1 -4.41 2.58 9.99
CA MET A 1 -3.79 3.55 9.05
C MET A 1 -4.23 3.21 7.64
N ALA A 2 -4.53 4.19 6.83
CA ALA A 2 -4.95 3.97 5.45
C ALA A 2 -4.15 4.86 4.50
N PHE A 3 -3.57 4.25 3.46
CA PHE A 3 -2.89 4.93 2.35
C PHE A 3 -1.76 5.88 2.74
N GLY A 4 -1.14 5.66 3.90
CA GLY A 4 -0.07 6.52 4.38
C GLY A 4 1.28 5.85 4.52
N VAL A 5 1.30 4.55 4.72
CA VAL A 5 2.53 3.80 5.01
C VAL A 5 3.52 3.86 3.85
N ARG A 6 3.04 3.87 2.61
CA ARG A 6 3.91 3.92 1.44
C ARG A 6 4.73 5.22 1.35
N ASN A 7 4.32 6.25 2.08
CA ASN A 7 5.00 7.55 2.10
C ASN A 7 6.10 7.63 3.15
N PHE A 8 6.30 6.58 3.96
CA PHE A 8 7.37 6.58 4.93
C PHE A 8 8.73 6.60 4.23
N GLU A 9 9.61 7.49 4.66
CA GLU A 9 10.97 7.58 4.13
C GLU A 9 11.73 6.27 4.36
N ASN A 10 11.60 5.69 5.58
CA ASN A 10 12.13 4.37 5.90
C ASN A 10 11.01 3.54 6.49
N LEU A 11 10.52 2.58 5.71
CA LEU A 11 9.34 1.80 6.06
C LEU A 11 9.56 0.97 7.33
N LEU A 12 10.70 0.30 7.44
CA LEU A 12 10.97 -0.55 8.60
C LEU A 12 11.08 0.25 9.90
N VAL A 13 11.75 1.41 9.84
CA VAL A 13 11.86 2.31 11.00
C VAL A 13 10.48 2.82 11.41
N GLY A 14 9.64 3.21 10.44
CA GLY A 14 8.28 3.65 10.71
C GLY A 14 7.43 2.56 11.35
N LEU A 15 7.53 1.33 10.85
CA LEU A 15 6.79 0.19 11.41
C LEU A 15 7.25 -0.14 12.83
N ARG A 16 8.55 -0.06 13.09
CA ARG A 16 9.10 -0.27 14.44
C ARG A 16 8.60 0.79 15.41
N GLU A 17 8.53 2.03 14.98
CA GLU A 17 8.04 3.12 15.83
C GLU A 17 6.55 2.95 16.13
N MET A 18 5.75 2.56 15.15
CA MET A 18 4.34 2.22 15.38
C MET A 18 4.20 1.06 16.37
N HIS A 19 5.06 0.04 16.25
CA HIS A 19 5.08 -1.08 17.18
C HIS A 19 5.40 -0.61 18.61
N ARG A 20 6.38 0.28 18.76
CA ARG A 20 6.79 0.80 20.06
C ARG A 20 5.64 1.48 20.79
N VAL A 21 4.82 2.26 20.10
CA VAL A 21 3.74 3.03 20.73
C VAL A 21 2.47 2.23 20.95
N LEU A 22 2.37 1.01 20.42
CA LEU A 22 1.22 0.13 20.67
C LEU A 22 1.22 -0.37 22.11
N LYS A 23 0.02 -0.46 22.68
CA LYS A 23 -0.16 -1.10 23.98
C LYS A 23 0.09 -2.61 23.88
N PRO A 24 0.48 -3.29 24.99
CA PRO A 24 0.55 -4.75 25.01
C PRO A 24 -0.78 -5.36 24.53
N ASN A 25 -0.70 -6.38 23.69
CA ASN A 25 -1.84 -7.01 23.01
C ASN A 25 -2.55 -6.08 22.03
N GLY A 26 -1.98 -4.91 21.69
CA GLY A 26 -2.51 -4.02 20.67
C GLY A 26 -2.42 -4.62 19.28
N GLN A 27 -3.26 -4.15 18.39
CA GLN A 27 -3.28 -4.60 16.99
C GLN A 27 -3.13 -3.41 16.07
N ILE A 28 -2.55 -3.64 14.89
CA ILE A 28 -2.57 -2.65 13.82
C ILE A 28 -3.40 -3.17 12.65
N LEU A 29 -3.99 -2.23 11.95
CA LEU A 29 -4.67 -2.49 10.69
C LEU A 29 -4.19 -1.44 9.70
N ILE A 30 -3.63 -1.89 8.59
CA ILE A 30 -3.08 -1.03 7.56
C ILE A 30 -3.79 -1.34 6.24
N LEU A 31 -4.39 -0.32 5.65
CA LEU A 31 -4.98 -0.40 4.33
C LEU A 31 -4.07 0.35 3.35
N GLU A 32 -3.61 -0.32 2.32
CA GLU A 32 -2.71 0.27 1.34
C GLU A 32 -2.95 -0.29 -0.05
N PHE A 33 -2.56 0.45 -1.07
CA PHE A 33 -2.63 -0.01 -2.44
C PHE A 33 -1.67 -1.16 -2.69
N SER A 34 -2.07 -2.08 -3.57
CA SER A 34 -1.22 -3.16 -4.03
C SER A 34 -1.37 -3.34 -5.54
N THR A 35 -0.46 -4.11 -6.14
CA THR A 35 -0.54 -4.41 -7.56
C THR A 35 -1.39 -5.66 -7.77
N PRO A 36 -2.44 -5.60 -8.62
CA PRO A 36 -3.25 -6.78 -8.91
C PRO A 36 -2.40 -7.89 -9.54
N ARG A 37 -2.66 -9.14 -9.13
CA ARG A 37 -1.93 -10.31 -9.65
C ARG A 37 -2.58 -10.94 -10.87
N ASN A 38 -3.92 -10.75 -11.05
CA ASN A 38 -4.60 -11.23 -12.23
C ASN A 38 -4.11 -10.47 -13.46
N PRO A 39 -3.63 -11.14 -14.53
CA PRO A 39 -3.06 -10.44 -15.69
C PRO A 39 -4.02 -9.47 -16.37
N LEU A 40 -5.30 -9.83 -16.49
CA LEU A 40 -6.30 -8.96 -17.11
C LEU A 40 -6.57 -7.72 -16.27
N ILE A 41 -6.80 -7.90 -14.98
CA ILE A 41 -7.05 -6.80 -14.05
C ILE A 41 -5.82 -5.91 -13.95
N ARG A 42 -4.64 -6.49 -13.91
CA ARG A 42 -3.36 -5.77 -13.89
C ARG A 42 -3.19 -4.90 -15.13
N PHE A 43 -3.53 -5.44 -16.30
CA PHE A 43 -3.47 -4.69 -17.54
C PHE A 43 -4.43 -3.50 -17.52
N LEU A 44 -5.67 -3.71 -17.12
CA LEU A 44 -6.68 -2.65 -17.02
C LEU A 44 -6.27 -1.59 -16.00
N TYR A 45 -5.77 -2.01 -14.85
CA TYR A 45 -5.29 -1.11 -13.81
C TYR A 45 -4.13 -0.23 -14.31
N ASN A 46 -3.12 -0.85 -14.93
CA ASN A 46 -1.96 -0.12 -15.43
C ASN A 46 -2.35 0.85 -16.56
N THR A 47 -3.25 0.43 -17.46
CA THR A 47 -3.73 1.29 -18.53
C THR A 47 -4.45 2.51 -17.96
N TYR A 48 -5.33 2.31 -16.98
CA TYR A 48 -6.04 3.40 -16.33
C TYR A 48 -5.06 4.37 -15.65
N MET A 49 -4.13 3.85 -14.84
CA MET A 49 -3.23 4.70 -14.03
C MET A 49 -2.18 5.42 -14.87
N ARG A 50 -1.76 4.84 -16.01
CA ARG A 50 -0.72 5.43 -16.85
C ARG A 50 -1.25 6.35 -17.93
N GLY A 51 -2.47 6.07 -18.44
CA GLY A 51 -3.02 6.78 -19.58
C GLY A 51 -4.30 7.55 -19.27
N ILE A 52 -5.32 6.88 -18.77
CA ILE A 52 -6.66 7.45 -18.64
C ILE A 52 -6.74 8.46 -17.49
N ALA A 53 -6.26 8.12 -16.32
CA ALA A 53 -6.35 9.00 -15.16
C ALA A 53 -5.56 10.31 -15.33
N PRO A 54 -4.30 10.30 -15.81
CA PRO A 54 -3.59 11.54 -16.12
C PRO A 54 -4.26 12.38 -17.19
N ALA A 55 -4.81 11.74 -18.23
CA ALA A 55 -5.51 12.46 -19.30
C ALA A 55 -6.77 13.15 -18.79
N LEU A 56 -7.57 12.47 -17.97
CA LEU A 56 -8.76 13.06 -17.35
C LEU A 56 -8.37 14.19 -16.38
N ALA A 57 -7.29 14.02 -15.64
CA ALA A 57 -6.79 15.05 -14.72
C ALA A 57 -6.42 16.33 -15.48
N ARG A 58 -5.77 16.21 -16.64
CA ARG A 58 -5.46 17.36 -17.49
C ARG A 58 -6.72 18.03 -18.00
N LEU A 59 -7.69 17.23 -18.46
CA LEU A 59 -8.94 17.75 -19.02
C LEU A 59 -9.72 18.55 -17.99
N PHE A 60 -9.75 18.11 -16.74
CA PHE A 60 -10.49 18.77 -15.66
C PHE A 60 -9.64 19.74 -14.83
N GLY A 61 -8.41 20.04 -15.27
CA GLY A 61 -7.54 20.96 -14.56
C GLY A 61 -6.93 20.44 -13.26
N THR A 62 -7.04 19.14 -13.02
CA THR A 62 -6.43 18.50 -11.85
C THR A 62 -4.94 18.24 -12.11
N ASP A 63 -4.12 18.26 -11.05
CA ASP A 63 -2.69 18.02 -11.17
C ASP A 63 -2.40 16.57 -11.52
N HIS A 64 -1.93 16.33 -12.76
CA HIS A 64 -1.60 14.98 -13.23
C HIS A 64 -0.33 14.42 -12.58
N GLN A 65 0.53 15.26 -11.99
CA GLN A 65 1.72 14.79 -11.28
C GLN A 65 1.37 14.01 -10.03
N ALA A 66 0.24 14.33 -9.40
CA ALA A 66 -0.27 13.55 -8.26
C ALA A 66 -0.56 12.10 -8.65
N TYR A 67 -1.16 11.88 -9.81
CA TYR A 67 -1.42 10.52 -10.30
C TYR A 67 -0.15 9.78 -10.68
N THR A 68 0.83 10.48 -11.25
CA THR A 68 2.14 9.89 -11.56
C THR A 68 2.86 9.46 -10.28
N TYR A 69 2.83 10.31 -9.24
CA TYR A 69 3.39 9.98 -7.93
C TYR A 69 2.68 8.78 -7.31
N LEU A 70 1.35 8.76 -7.35
CA LEU A 70 0.56 7.64 -6.81
C LEU A 70 0.94 6.33 -7.48
N ASN A 71 1.00 6.30 -8.81
CA ASN A 71 1.38 5.09 -9.55
C ASN A 71 2.80 4.64 -9.19
N ARG A 72 3.74 5.58 -9.13
CA ARG A 72 5.14 5.27 -8.81
C ARG A 72 5.29 4.75 -7.40
N SER A 73 4.68 5.39 -6.41
CA SER A 73 4.78 4.98 -5.01
C SER A 73 4.10 3.64 -4.77
N THR A 74 2.97 3.38 -5.43
CA THR A 74 2.28 2.09 -5.34
C THR A 74 3.11 0.96 -5.92
N ASN A 75 3.74 1.18 -7.08
CA ASN A 75 4.57 0.15 -7.71
C ASN A 75 5.87 -0.11 -6.96
N ALA A 76 6.40 0.90 -6.27
CA ALA A 76 7.62 0.76 -5.46
C ALA A 76 7.36 0.14 -4.09
N PHE A 77 6.12 0.13 -3.62
CA PHE A 77 5.78 -0.36 -2.28
C PHE A 77 5.88 -1.89 -2.24
N PRO A 78 6.60 -2.46 -1.23
CA PRO A 78 6.66 -3.91 -1.04
C PRO A 78 5.32 -4.40 -0.50
N ASP A 79 4.46 -4.92 -1.37
CA ASP A 79 3.11 -5.34 -1.00
C ASP A 79 3.04 -6.82 -0.63
N ARG A 80 1.92 -7.22 -0.03
CA ARG A 80 1.55 -8.60 0.28
C ARG A 80 2.64 -9.30 1.08
N GLU A 81 3.17 -10.42 0.59
CA GLU A 81 4.16 -11.23 1.31
C GLU A 81 5.42 -10.45 1.67
N LYS A 82 5.86 -9.53 0.82
CA LYS A 82 7.03 -8.68 1.10
C LYS A 82 6.76 -7.77 2.29
N PHE A 83 5.56 -7.23 2.40
CA PHE A 83 5.18 -6.40 3.54
C PHE A 83 5.03 -7.23 4.82
N ILE A 84 4.53 -8.46 4.70
CA ILE A 84 4.45 -9.40 5.82
C ILE A 84 5.84 -9.66 6.42
N VAL A 85 6.86 -9.84 5.57
CA VAL A 85 8.25 -10.00 6.03
C VAL A 85 8.70 -8.78 6.83
N LEU A 86 8.40 -7.57 6.33
CA LEU A 86 8.74 -6.34 7.04
C LEU A 86 8.03 -6.21 8.37
N LEU A 87 6.77 -6.61 8.46
CA LEU A 87 6.03 -6.62 9.73
C LEU A 87 6.70 -7.55 10.74
N LYS A 88 7.12 -8.73 10.32
CA LYS A 88 7.85 -9.66 11.19
C LYS A 88 9.18 -9.07 11.66
N GLU A 89 9.92 -8.45 10.76
CA GLU A 89 11.18 -7.79 11.10
C GLU A 89 10.99 -6.64 12.08
N ALA A 90 9.86 -5.94 12.00
CA ALA A 90 9.53 -4.87 12.93
C ALA A 90 9.10 -5.38 14.31
N GLY A 91 8.88 -6.69 14.48
CA GLY A 91 8.53 -7.30 15.74
C GLY A 91 7.07 -7.65 15.92
N TYR A 92 6.23 -7.50 14.88
CA TYR A 92 4.81 -7.84 14.97
C TYR A 92 4.58 -9.35 14.96
N ALA A 93 3.55 -9.78 15.69
CA ALA A 93 3.13 -11.17 15.75
C ALA A 93 1.96 -11.42 14.82
N ALA A 94 1.90 -12.61 14.23
CA ALA A 94 0.80 -13.10 13.38
C ALA A 94 0.39 -12.13 12.28
N PRO A 95 1.33 -11.57 11.50
CA PRO A 95 0.96 -10.68 10.40
C PRO A 95 0.22 -11.45 9.30
N SER A 96 -0.83 -10.84 8.78
CA SER A 96 -1.61 -11.41 7.67
C SER A 96 -2.09 -10.30 6.75
N PHE A 97 -2.50 -10.68 5.54
CA PHE A 97 -3.06 -9.74 4.59
C PHE A 97 -4.25 -10.33 3.86
N GLN A 98 -5.15 -9.45 3.41
CA GLN A 98 -6.32 -9.83 2.61
C GLN A 98 -6.44 -8.86 1.44
N PRO A 99 -6.36 -9.35 0.19
CA PRO A 99 -6.58 -8.51 -0.99
C PRO A 99 -8.04 -8.06 -1.07
N LEU A 100 -8.25 -6.82 -1.50
CA LEU A 100 -9.57 -6.24 -1.71
C LEU A 100 -9.66 -5.67 -3.13
N THR A 101 -10.87 -5.53 -3.65
CA THR A 101 -11.15 -4.88 -4.95
C THR A 101 -10.23 -5.44 -6.04
N PHE A 102 -10.32 -6.77 -6.27
CA PHE A 102 -9.53 -7.49 -7.27
C PHE A 102 -8.02 -7.37 -7.07
N GLY A 103 -7.57 -7.09 -5.85
CA GLY A 103 -6.14 -6.98 -5.53
C GLY A 103 -5.56 -5.58 -5.70
N ILE A 104 -6.38 -4.56 -5.96
CA ILE A 104 -5.92 -3.17 -6.05
C ILE A 104 -5.52 -2.65 -4.67
N CYS A 105 -6.18 -3.12 -3.62
CA CYS A 105 -5.86 -2.78 -2.24
C CYS A 105 -5.63 -4.04 -1.42
N CYS A 106 -4.88 -3.90 -0.32
CA CYS A 106 -4.73 -4.97 0.67
C CYS A 106 -4.93 -4.41 2.07
N ILE A 107 -5.57 -5.20 2.92
CA ILE A 107 -5.61 -4.94 4.36
C ILE A 107 -4.56 -5.83 5.02
N TYR A 108 -3.70 -5.22 5.81
CA TYR A 108 -2.69 -5.91 6.61
C TYR A 108 -3.05 -5.82 8.08
N THR A 109 -3.04 -6.93 8.77
CA THR A 109 -3.31 -6.98 10.21
C THR A 109 -2.18 -7.67 10.92
N ALA A 110 -1.83 -7.18 12.09
CA ALA A 110 -0.82 -7.79 12.93
C ALA A 110 -1.03 -7.34 14.38
N SER A 111 -0.47 -8.08 15.32
CA SER A 111 -0.52 -7.76 16.75
C SER A 111 0.87 -7.50 17.30
N LYS A 112 0.91 -6.79 18.43
CA LYS A 112 2.16 -6.49 19.12
C LYS A 112 2.84 -7.71 19.75
#